data_54b4f2e8e03f7aec90107a6d0ebb9f1c
#
_entry.id   54b4f2e8e03f7aec90107a6d0ebb9f1c
#
_cell.length_a   1.000
_cell.length_b   1.000
_cell.length_c   1.000
_cell.angle_alpha   90.00
_cell.angle_beta   90.00
_cell.angle_gamma   90.00
#
_symmetry.space_group_name_H-M   'P 1'
#
loop_
_entity.id
_entity.type
_entity.pdbx_description
1 polymer ?
#
loop_
_entity_poly.entity_id
_entity_poly.type
_entity_poly.pdbx_seq_one_letter_code
_entity_poly.pdbx_strand_id
1 'polypeptide(L)' 'LEALGVNVREKLPKLNQIVRELALAGISKDEIIENVNKVYEEIE' A
#
# COMPACT_ATOMS: atom_id res chain seq x y z
N LEU A 1 19.00 0.71 13.10
CA LEU A 1 18.47 1.68 12.14
C LEU A 1 18.15 1.02 10.82
N GLU A 2 19.14 0.28 10.31
CA GLU A 2 18.92 -0.43 9.05
C GLU A 2 17.93 -1.55 9.21
N ALA A 3 17.88 -2.13 10.41
CA ALA A 3 16.89 -3.17 10.69
C ALA A 3 15.48 -2.64 10.57
N LEU A 4 15.28 -1.38 10.95
CA LEU A 4 13.98 -0.74 10.81
C LEU A 4 13.57 -0.67 9.34
N GLY A 5 14.51 -0.27 8.47
CA GLY A 5 14.22 -0.17 7.06
C GLY A 5 13.87 -1.51 6.46
N VAL A 6 14.56 -2.56 6.89
CA VAL A 6 14.29 -3.90 6.39
C VAL A 6 12.90 -4.36 6.83
N ASN A 7 12.55 -4.12 8.09
CA ASN A 7 11.24 -4.51 8.59
C ASN A 7 10.12 -3.81 7.85
N VAL A 8 10.33 -2.54 7.55
CA VAL A 8 9.32 -1.77 6.84
C VAL A 8 9.11 -2.32 5.44
N ARG A 9 10.21 -2.67 4.77
CA ARG A 9 10.11 -3.21 3.40
C ARG A 9 9.42 -4.56 3.36
N GLU A 10 9.48 -5.32 4.46
CA GLU A 10 8.81 -6.61 4.49
C GLU A 10 7.30 -6.47 4.46
N LYS A 11 6.78 -5.27 4.69
CA LYS A 11 5.35 -5.03 4.62
C LYS A 11 4.86 -4.85 3.18
N LEU A 12 5.78 -4.62 2.25
CA LEU A 12 5.39 -4.45 0.86
C LEU A 12 4.68 -5.68 0.27
N PRO A 13 5.16 -6.90 0.52
CA PRO A 13 4.43 -8.08 0.01
C PRO A 13 3.02 -8.16 0.55
N LYS A 14 2.81 -7.75 1.80
CA LYS A 14 1.48 -7.73 2.37
C LYS A 14 0.59 -6.71 1.67
N LEU A 15 1.16 -5.56 1.33
CA LEU A 15 0.43 -4.55 0.59
C LEU A 15 -0.01 -5.10 -0.76
N ASN A 16 0.89 -5.82 -1.43
CA ASN A 16 0.56 -6.40 -2.73
C ASN A 16 -0.60 -7.38 -2.62
N GLN A 17 -0.64 -8.15 -1.54
CA GLN A 17 -1.70 -9.10 -1.33
C GLN A 17 -3.03 -8.37 -1.12
N ILE A 18 -3.02 -7.31 -0.33
CA ILE A 18 -4.22 -6.53 -0.08
C ILE A 18 -4.72 -5.90 -1.38
N VAL A 19 -3.81 -5.35 -2.17
CA VAL A 19 -4.17 -4.73 -3.44
C VAL A 19 -4.81 -5.77 -4.36
N ARG A 20 -4.25 -6.98 -4.37
CA ARG A 20 -4.82 -8.04 -5.20
C ARG A 20 -6.25 -8.36 -4.78
N GLU A 21 -6.49 -8.45 -3.49
CA GLU A 21 -7.82 -8.74 -2.98
C GLU A 21 -8.80 -7.64 -3.36
N LEU A 22 -8.36 -6.40 -3.28
CA LEU A 22 -9.21 -5.28 -3.65
C LEU A 22 -9.53 -5.30 -5.14
N ALA A 23 -8.53 -5.64 -5.95
CA ALA A 23 -8.73 -5.71 -7.40
C ALA A 23 -9.73 -6.80 -7.75
N LEU A 24 -9.63 -7.95 -7.07
CA LEU A 24 -10.57 -9.04 -7.32
C LEU A 24 -11.97 -8.70 -6.85
N ALA A 25 -12.08 -7.81 -5.87
CA ALA A 25 -13.37 -7.36 -5.37
C ALA A 25 -14.00 -6.30 -6.28
N GLY A 26 -13.27 -5.84 -7.29
CA GLY A 26 -13.84 -4.87 -8.23
C GLY A 26 -13.38 -3.46 -8.02
N ILE A 27 -12.44 -3.23 -7.12
CA ILE A 27 -11.89 -1.89 -6.90
C ILE A 27 -10.94 -1.54 -8.03
N SER A 28 -11.11 -0.36 -8.61
CA SER A 28 -10.28 0.05 -9.74
C SER A 28 -8.89 0.46 -9.26
N LYS A 29 -7.95 0.40 -10.20
CA LYS A 29 -6.58 0.82 -9.90
C LYS A 29 -6.52 2.29 -9.53
N ASP A 30 -7.30 3.10 -10.22
CA ASP A 30 -7.32 4.54 -9.95
C ASP A 30 -7.76 4.83 -8.52
N GLU A 31 -8.73 4.10 -8.04
CA GLU A 31 -9.23 4.29 -6.68
C GLU A 31 -8.16 3.92 -5.66
N ILE A 32 -7.42 2.86 -5.92
CA ILE A 32 -6.36 2.43 -5.02
C ILE A 32 -5.25 3.47 -4.99
N ILE A 33 -4.89 3.99 -6.16
CA ILE A 33 -3.85 5.02 -6.26
C ILE A 33 -4.29 6.28 -5.52
N GLU A 34 -5.54 6.63 -5.64
CA GLU A 34 -6.06 7.82 -4.97
C GLU A 34 -5.95 7.68 -3.46
N ASN A 35 -6.26 6.50 -2.94
CA ASN A 35 -6.13 6.27 -1.51
C ASN A 35 -4.69 6.33 -1.05
N VAL A 36 -3.77 5.81 -1.85
CA VAL A 36 -2.35 5.90 -1.53
C VAL A 36 -1.91 7.35 -1.44
N ASN A 37 -2.37 8.16 -2.39
CA ASN A 37 -2.04 9.58 -2.39
C ASN A 37 -2.57 10.28 -1.15
N LYS A 38 -3.79 9.93 -0.73
CA LYS A 38 -4.36 10.52 0.47
C LYS A 38 -3.53 10.21 1.70
N VAL A 39 -3.05 8.98 1.81
CA VAL A 39 -2.23 8.60 2.95
C VAL A 39 -0.95 9.42 2.97
N TYR A 40 -0.34 9.62 1.83
CA TYR A 40 0.87 10.41 1.75
C TYR A 40 0.61 11.86 2.14
N GLU A 41 -0.55 12.39 1.77
CA GLU A 41 -0.91 13.75 2.15
C GLU A 41 -1.06 13.89 3.65
N GLU A 42 -1.58 12.86 4.30
CA GLU A 42 -1.75 12.90 5.75
C GLU A 42 -0.41 12.88 6.48
N ILE A 43 0.58 12.21 5.91
CA ILE A 43 1.89 12.10 6.53
C ILE A 43 2.64 13.41 6.40
N GLU A 44 2.49 14.11 5.30
CA GLU A 44 3.15 15.38 5.08
C GLU A 44 2.42 16.47 5.81
#